data_db4ecbfec90b501f81e2e14f623a30f4
#
_entry.id   db4ecbfec90b501f81e2e14f623a30f4
#
_cell.length_a   1.000
_cell.length_b   1.000
_cell.length_c   1.000
_cell.angle_alpha   90.00
_cell.angle_beta   90.00
_cell.angle_gamma   90.00
#
_symmetry.space_group_name_H-M   'P 1'
#
loop_
_entity.id
_entity.type
_entity.pdbx_description
1 polymer ?
#
loop_
_entity_poly.entity_id
_entity_poly.type
_entity_poly.pdbx_seq_one_letter_code
_entity_poly.pdbx_strand_id
1 'polypeptide(L)'
;PPDIAVVLKVGVAHLGEFGSVERIVQAKSEIVRGLADGGVAILNADDERVASMSAQAPGEVLWFGVQDERALASGCSARDIGTDALDRPRFTLSTPDGAATAVRLGICGRHNVMNALAASGVAFRLGMPPARIGEVLDGLTRISPHRMAVSTVERSGASFTLIDDSFNANPDSMRAGLDGLMAWGAGEQTAPYRVAVLGAMLELGANDLELHRGVGEYAARCGVDAVVAVGGTADAHLDALAEAVAQGAKRAQTGTTPAHPSIDWVHDADQADAAVVRLAREHGNAVVLLKGSHISGLSALAERWTA
;
A
#
# COMPACT_ATOMS: atom_id res chain seq x y z
N PRO A 1 19.51 22.69 3.75
CA PRO A 1 19.89 21.28 3.82
C PRO A 1 19.14 20.60 4.97
N PRO A 2 18.61 19.37 4.81
CA PRO A 2 18.03 18.62 5.90
C PRO A 2 19.12 18.00 6.81
N ASP A 3 18.80 17.80 8.09
CA ASP A 3 19.67 17.08 9.02
C ASP A 3 19.50 15.56 8.91
N ILE A 4 18.30 15.11 8.49
CA ILE A 4 17.98 13.70 8.29
C ILE A 4 17.28 13.54 6.94
N ALA A 5 17.79 12.65 6.10
CA ALA A 5 17.16 12.25 4.85
C ALA A 5 16.71 10.78 4.94
N VAL A 6 15.48 10.49 4.53
CA VAL A 6 14.93 9.13 4.54
C VAL A 6 14.54 8.73 3.13
N VAL A 7 15.00 7.57 2.66
CA VAL A 7 14.58 7.00 1.38
C VAL A 7 14.04 5.59 1.59
N LEU A 8 12.73 5.44 1.35
CA LEU A 8 12.00 4.18 1.62
C LEU A 8 12.17 3.16 0.50
N LYS A 9 11.96 3.58 -0.75
CA LYS A 9 11.92 2.67 -1.90
C LYS A 9 12.09 3.45 -3.21
N VAL A 10 12.68 2.82 -4.20
CA VAL A 10 12.61 3.24 -5.60
C VAL A 10 11.64 2.34 -6.35
N GLY A 11 10.39 2.78 -6.44
CA GLY A 11 9.35 2.12 -7.24
C GLY A 11 9.29 2.67 -8.66
N VAL A 12 8.23 2.30 -9.38
CA VAL A 12 7.91 2.77 -10.74
C VAL A 12 6.91 3.92 -10.75
N ALA A 13 6.58 4.49 -9.58
CA ALA A 13 5.73 5.66 -9.49
C ALA A 13 6.39 6.85 -10.20
N HIS A 14 5.57 7.69 -10.86
CA HIS A 14 6.03 8.85 -11.65
C HIS A 14 6.96 8.50 -12.84
N LEU A 15 6.95 7.24 -13.31
CA LEU A 15 7.79 6.82 -14.43
C LEU A 15 7.50 7.64 -15.68
N GLY A 16 6.24 8.06 -15.87
CA GLY A 16 5.82 8.93 -16.98
C GLY A 16 6.51 10.30 -16.98
N GLU A 17 6.74 10.88 -15.80
CA GLU A 17 7.40 12.19 -15.65
C GLU A 17 8.92 12.07 -15.77
N PHE A 18 9.50 11.07 -15.09
CA PHE A 18 10.96 10.88 -15.06
C PHE A 18 11.51 10.15 -16.30
N GLY A 19 10.68 9.40 -17.01
CA GLY A 19 11.04 8.67 -18.23
C GLY A 19 11.85 7.39 -18.01
N SER A 20 12.56 7.23 -16.89
CA SER A 20 13.25 5.97 -16.53
C SER A 20 13.42 5.81 -15.01
N VAL A 21 13.64 4.58 -14.56
CA VAL A 21 13.89 4.26 -13.15
C VAL A 21 15.20 4.88 -12.67
N GLU A 22 16.22 4.96 -13.50
CA GLU A 22 17.51 5.58 -13.19
C GLU A 22 17.36 7.07 -12.89
N ARG A 23 16.48 7.77 -13.60
CA ARG A 23 16.14 9.17 -13.31
C ARG A 23 15.39 9.32 -11.99
N ILE A 24 14.53 8.38 -11.64
CA ILE A 24 13.87 8.36 -10.32
C ILE A 24 14.93 8.15 -9.22
N VAL A 25 15.89 7.25 -9.42
CA VAL A 25 17.02 7.07 -8.49
C VAL A 25 17.80 8.38 -8.34
N GLN A 26 18.14 9.03 -9.45
CA GLN A 26 18.88 10.28 -9.44
C GLN A 26 18.12 11.38 -8.69
N ALA A 27 16.83 11.57 -8.98
CA ALA A 27 16.00 12.56 -8.30
C ALA A 27 15.88 12.29 -6.79
N LYS A 28 15.60 11.03 -6.41
CA LYS A 28 15.53 10.65 -4.99
C LYS A 28 16.87 10.77 -4.27
N SER A 29 18.00 10.57 -4.95
CA SER A 29 19.32 10.73 -4.35
C SER A 29 19.68 12.20 -4.05
N GLU A 30 18.98 13.17 -4.61
CA GLU A 30 19.19 14.59 -4.33
C GLU A 30 18.99 14.94 -2.85
N ILE A 31 18.00 14.31 -2.18
CA ILE A 31 17.80 14.55 -0.74
C ILE A 31 18.96 14.00 0.09
N VAL A 32 19.60 12.92 -0.35
CA VAL A 32 20.78 12.35 0.32
C VAL A 32 21.99 13.23 0.13
N ARG A 33 22.25 13.69 -1.11
CA ARG A 33 23.34 14.63 -1.43
C ARG A 33 23.17 16.00 -0.76
N GLY A 34 21.93 16.43 -0.59
CA GLY A 34 21.57 17.70 0.01
C GLY A 34 21.57 17.73 1.53
N LEU A 35 21.99 16.66 2.20
CA LEU A 35 22.15 16.64 3.66
C LEU A 35 23.11 17.72 4.14
N ALA A 36 22.85 18.25 5.33
CA ALA A 36 23.76 19.14 6.03
C ALA A 36 25.05 18.39 6.43
N ASP A 37 26.12 19.13 6.70
CA ASP A 37 27.36 18.59 7.27
C ASP A 37 27.05 17.85 8.58
N GLY A 38 27.44 16.58 8.67
CA GLY A 38 27.09 15.71 9.81
C GLY A 38 25.66 15.19 9.84
N GLY A 39 24.88 15.44 8.79
CA GLY A 39 23.53 14.87 8.62
C GLY A 39 23.54 13.36 8.43
N VAL A 40 22.37 12.73 8.58
CA VAL A 40 22.20 11.27 8.53
C VAL A 40 21.26 10.86 7.40
N ALA A 41 21.72 9.94 6.54
CA ALA A 41 20.89 9.27 5.56
C ALA A 41 20.31 7.98 6.16
N ILE A 42 18.98 7.87 6.23
CA ILE A 42 18.28 6.66 6.68
C ILE A 42 17.79 5.93 5.43
N LEU A 43 18.44 4.80 5.10
CA LEU A 43 18.29 4.13 3.82
C LEU A 43 17.78 2.70 3.97
N ASN A 44 16.86 2.32 3.07
CA ASN A 44 16.40 0.94 2.96
C ASN A 44 17.51 0.05 2.39
N ALA A 45 18.02 -0.88 3.20
CA ALA A 45 19.06 -1.81 2.81
C ALA A 45 18.56 -2.92 1.87
N ASP A 46 17.26 -3.25 1.94
CA ASP A 46 16.63 -4.31 1.12
C ASP A 46 16.30 -3.84 -0.31
N ASP A 47 16.43 -2.55 -0.61
CA ASP A 47 16.29 -1.99 -1.95
C ASP A 47 17.67 -1.59 -2.47
N GLU A 48 18.24 -2.34 -3.42
CA GLU A 48 19.59 -2.10 -3.96
C GLU A 48 19.77 -0.70 -4.55
N ARG A 49 18.71 -0.12 -5.15
CA ARG A 49 18.75 1.23 -5.70
C ARG A 49 18.83 2.28 -4.59
N VAL A 50 18.10 2.08 -3.50
CA VAL A 50 18.20 2.94 -2.32
C VAL A 50 19.55 2.75 -1.65
N ALA A 51 19.98 1.51 -1.48
CA ALA A 51 21.26 1.20 -0.86
C ALA A 51 22.46 1.84 -1.61
N SER A 52 22.40 1.88 -2.95
CA SER A 52 23.43 2.52 -3.76
C SER A 52 23.59 4.03 -3.50
N MET A 53 22.56 4.71 -2.96
CA MET A 53 22.61 6.13 -2.63
C MET A 53 23.55 6.44 -1.45
N SER A 54 23.90 5.42 -0.66
CA SER A 54 24.86 5.57 0.46
C SER A 54 26.20 6.16 0.04
N ALA A 55 26.66 5.85 -1.18
CA ALA A 55 27.89 6.42 -1.75
C ALA A 55 27.84 7.93 -1.97
N GLN A 56 26.66 8.55 -1.89
CA GLN A 56 26.43 9.97 -2.10
C GLN A 56 26.14 10.72 -0.79
N ALA A 57 26.05 10.00 0.34
CA ALA A 57 25.79 10.60 1.64
C ALA A 57 27.06 11.34 2.14
N PRO A 58 26.94 12.63 2.48
CA PRO A 58 28.09 13.39 3.02
C PRO A 58 28.42 13.06 4.48
N GLY A 59 27.54 12.32 5.17
CA GLY A 59 27.66 11.96 6.58
C GLY A 59 27.34 10.50 6.87
N GLU A 60 26.74 10.26 8.02
CA GLU A 60 26.39 8.92 8.49
C GLU A 60 25.27 8.28 7.66
N VAL A 61 25.34 6.95 7.49
CA VAL A 61 24.24 6.15 6.94
C VAL A 61 23.71 5.21 8.01
N LEU A 62 22.43 5.34 8.32
CA LEU A 62 21.69 4.43 9.17
C LEU A 62 20.79 3.56 8.30
N TRP A 63 20.97 2.26 8.39
CA TRP A 63 20.22 1.30 7.59
C TRP A 63 18.92 0.89 8.25
N PHE A 64 17.92 0.56 7.44
CA PHE A 64 16.76 -0.19 7.89
C PHE A 64 16.39 -1.27 6.87
N GLY A 65 15.81 -2.37 7.35
CA GLY A 65 15.44 -3.51 6.50
C GLY A 65 15.08 -4.75 7.29
N VAL A 66 14.68 -5.80 6.57
CA VAL A 66 14.28 -7.08 7.17
C VAL A 66 15.08 -8.27 6.63
N GLN A 67 15.91 -8.08 5.59
CA GLN A 67 16.67 -9.12 4.92
C GLN A 67 18.17 -8.82 4.87
N ASP A 68 18.56 -7.59 4.57
CA ASP A 68 19.94 -7.22 4.33
C ASP A 68 20.77 -7.19 5.65
N GLU A 69 21.97 -7.77 5.60
CA GLU A 69 22.86 -7.87 6.76
C GLU A 69 23.24 -6.53 7.37
N ARG A 70 23.33 -5.45 6.59
CA ARG A 70 23.62 -4.10 7.08
C ARG A 70 22.55 -3.62 8.07
N ALA A 71 21.28 -3.85 7.73
CA ALA A 71 20.16 -3.51 8.60
C ALA A 71 20.08 -4.47 9.81
N LEU A 72 20.32 -5.76 9.60
CA LEU A 72 20.24 -6.78 10.65
C LEU A 72 21.36 -6.64 11.69
N ALA A 73 22.56 -6.22 11.26
CA ALA A 73 23.73 -6.13 12.14
C ALA A 73 23.79 -4.82 12.94
N SER A 74 23.44 -3.69 12.32
CA SER A 74 23.67 -2.36 12.90
C SER A 74 22.61 -1.30 12.54
N GLY A 75 21.47 -1.72 12.01
CA GLY A 75 20.37 -0.84 11.61
C GLY A 75 19.11 -1.02 12.44
N CYS A 76 18.04 -0.40 11.98
CA CYS A 76 16.69 -0.70 12.44
C CYS A 76 16.15 -1.90 11.65
N SER A 77 15.87 -3.01 12.33
CA SER A 77 15.42 -4.23 11.68
C SER A 77 14.21 -4.85 12.35
N ALA A 78 13.51 -5.74 11.63
CA ALA A 78 12.39 -6.48 12.18
C ALA A 78 12.58 -7.99 12.00
N ARG A 79 12.21 -8.75 13.05
CA ARG A 79 12.19 -10.21 13.06
C ARG A 79 10.82 -10.71 13.52
N ASP A 80 10.54 -11.98 13.31
CA ASP A 80 9.29 -12.63 13.74
C ASP A 80 8.05 -11.93 13.19
N ILE A 81 8.13 -11.49 11.93
CA ILE A 81 7.07 -10.71 11.29
C ILE A 81 5.87 -11.59 10.99
N GLY A 82 4.77 -11.32 11.66
CA GLY A 82 3.46 -11.91 11.42
C GLY A 82 2.38 -10.83 11.31
N THR A 83 1.16 -11.25 10.99
CA THR A 83 -0.03 -10.38 11.01
C THR A 83 -1.13 -11.03 11.86
N ASP A 84 -2.06 -10.23 12.35
CA ASP A 84 -3.29 -10.74 12.94
C ASP A 84 -4.40 -10.93 11.89
N ALA A 85 -5.60 -11.30 12.32
CA ALA A 85 -6.75 -11.52 11.43
C ALA A 85 -7.20 -10.26 10.65
N LEU A 86 -6.75 -9.08 11.08
CA LEU A 86 -7.01 -7.79 10.45
C LEU A 86 -5.81 -7.29 9.64
N ASP A 87 -4.89 -8.17 9.24
CA ASP A 87 -3.63 -7.85 8.56
C ASP A 87 -2.79 -6.78 9.27
N ARG A 88 -2.90 -6.67 10.61
CA ARG A 88 -2.10 -5.75 11.40
C ARG A 88 -0.77 -6.41 11.76
N PRO A 89 0.38 -5.80 11.38
CA PRO A 89 1.68 -6.39 11.61
C PRO A 89 2.06 -6.47 13.09
N ARG A 90 2.69 -7.58 13.45
CA ARG A 90 3.42 -7.75 14.71
C ARG A 90 4.84 -8.21 14.40
N PHE A 91 5.81 -7.69 15.09
CA PHE A 91 7.23 -8.03 14.88
C PHE A 91 8.09 -7.64 16.09
N THR A 92 9.31 -8.14 16.11
CA THR A 92 10.34 -7.68 17.04
C THR A 92 11.19 -6.63 16.34
N LEU A 93 11.08 -5.36 16.77
CA LEU A 93 11.95 -4.26 16.33
C LEU A 93 13.31 -4.40 17.02
N SER A 94 14.40 -4.33 16.26
CA SER A 94 15.75 -4.15 16.77
C SER A 94 16.30 -2.78 16.34
N THR A 95 17.02 -2.12 17.20
CA THR A 95 17.65 -0.81 16.98
C THR A 95 19.18 -0.92 16.91
N PRO A 96 19.92 0.09 16.39
CA PRO A 96 21.37 0.02 16.19
C PRO A 96 22.19 -0.26 17.45
N ASP A 97 21.69 0.07 18.62
CA ASP A 97 22.31 -0.21 19.92
C ASP A 97 22.12 -1.66 20.41
N GLY A 98 21.48 -2.49 19.61
CA GLY A 98 21.18 -3.89 19.93
C GLY A 98 19.95 -4.11 20.82
N ALA A 99 19.25 -3.03 21.21
CA ALA A 99 18.00 -3.17 21.94
C ALA A 99 16.90 -3.76 21.05
N ALA A 100 16.02 -4.56 21.66
CA ALA A 100 14.88 -5.16 20.97
C ALA A 100 13.59 -4.93 21.72
N THR A 101 12.50 -4.66 21.00
CA THR A 101 11.16 -4.46 21.56
C THR A 101 10.11 -5.09 20.67
N ALA A 102 9.07 -5.68 21.28
CA ALA A 102 7.93 -6.19 20.52
C ALA A 102 7.04 -5.02 20.10
N VAL A 103 6.57 -5.07 18.85
CA VAL A 103 5.69 -4.05 18.26
C VAL A 103 4.47 -4.73 17.64
N ARG A 104 3.29 -4.12 17.85
CA ARG A 104 2.03 -4.46 17.20
C ARG A 104 1.44 -3.21 16.61
N LEU A 105 1.51 -3.07 15.28
CA LEU A 105 0.90 -1.92 14.63
C LEU A 105 -0.63 -2.03 14.68
N GLY A 106 -1.31 -0.94 15.00
CA GLY A 106 -2.76 -0.85 14.90
C GLY A 106 -3.27 -0.55 13.48
N ILE A 107 -2.35 -0.40 12.52
CA ILE A 107 -2.62 -0.16 11.09
C ILE A 107 -2.42 -1.43 10.28
N CYS A 108 -3.25 -1.63 9.24
CA CYS A 108 -3.20 -2.82 8.39
C CYS A 108 -2.09 -2.73 7.34
N GLY A 109 -1.65 -3.88 6.83
CA GLY A 109 -0.73 -4.00 5.72
C GLY A 109 0.72 -4.29 6.15
N ARG A 110 1.22 -5.46 5.76
CA ARG A 110 2.60 -5.91 6.04
C ARG A 110 3.68 -4.92 5.59
N HIS A 111 3.42 -4.14 4.53
CA HIS A 111 4.35 -3.11 4.05
C HIS A 111 4.63 -2.00 5.08
N ASN A 112 3.73 -1.80 6.05
CA ASN A 112 3.92 -0.83 7.13
C ASN A 112 5.04 -1.22 8.11
N VAL A 113 5.53 -2.46 8.09
CA VAL A 113 6.75 -2.83 8.82
C VAL A 113 7.93 -1.97 8.34
N MET A 114 8.14 -1.86 7.03
CA MET A 114 9.23 -1.04 6.47
C MET A 114 9.07 0.46 6.80
N ASN A 115 7.83 0.97 6.77
CA ASN A 115 7.54 2.35 7.18
C ASN A 115 7.85 2.57 8.67
N ALA A 116 7.49 1.60 9.53
CA ALA A 116 7.80 1.65 10.96
C ALA A 116 9.30 1.60 11.23
N LEU A 117 10.07 0.77 10.49
CA LEU A 117 11.54 0.71 10.62
C LEU A 117 12.19 2.03 10.22
N ALA A 118 11.78 2.65 9.12
CA ALA A 118 12.27 3.96 8.70
C ALA A 118 11.97 5.04 9.74
N ALA A 119 10.75 5.08 10.27
CA ALA A 119 10.37 6.00 11.34
C ALA A 119 11.15 5.73 12.64
N SER A 120 11.40 4.45 12.96
CA SER A 120 12.24 4.07 14.11
C SER A 120 13.67 4.56 13.96
N GLY A 121 14.23 4.53 12.75
CA GLY A 121 15.56 5.09 12.48
C GLY A 121 15.62 6.59 12.76
N VAL A 122 14.60 7.35 12.35
CA VAL A 122 14.50 8.79 12.65
C VAL A 122 14.39 9.00 14.17
N ALA A 123 13.49 8.30 14.82
CA ALA A 123 13.24 8.44 16.26
C ALA A 123 14.51 8.08 17.08
N PHE A 124 15.19 6.99 16.71
CA PHE A 124 16.44 6.56 17.32
C PHE A 124 17.54 7.62 17.15
N ARG A 125 17.70 8.18 15.93
CA ARG A 125 18.68 9.24 15.66
C ARG A 125 18.39 10.52 16.44
N LEU A 126 17.14 10.81 16.74
CA LEU A 126 16.72 11.93 17.59
C LEU A 126 16.81 11.61 19.10
N GLY A 127 17.37 10.46 19.48
CA GLY A 127 17.61 10.07 20.87
C GLY A 127 16.40 9.48 21.59
N MET A 128 15.36 9.05 20.86
CA MET A 128 14.23 8.37 21.49
C MET A 128 14.64 6.95 21.94
N PRO A 129 14.40 6.56 23.22
CA PRO A 129 14.71 5.21 23.69
C PRO A 129 13.93 4.15 22.91
N PRO A 130 14.54 2.99 22.60
CA PRO A 130 13.88 1.91 21.82
C PRO A 130 12.54 1.45 22.38
N ALA A 131 12.42 1.33 23.70
CA ALA A 131 11.14 0.98 24.34
C ALA A 131 10.04 2.01 24.03
N ARG A 132 10.40 3.32 24.04
CA ARG A 132 9.45 4.38 23.72
C ARG A 132 9.06 4.38 22.25
N ILE A 133 9.99 4.05 21.34
CA ILE A 133 9.67 3.84 19.92
C ILE A 133 8.62 2.74 19.78
N GLY A 134 8.81 1.60 20.45
CA GLY A 134 7.84 0.51 20.45
C GLY A 134 6.46 0.94 20.96
N GLU A 135 6.38 1.63 22.10
CA GLU A 135 5.12 2.14 22.64
C GLU A 135 4.38 3.07 21.68
N VAL A 136 5.10 3.97 21.01
CA VAL A 136 4.50 4.90 20.05
C VAL A 136 3.95 4.15 18.84
N LEU A 137 4.69 3.17 18.32
CA LEU A 137 4.27 2.35 17.20
C LEU A 137 3.05 1.48 17.54
N ASP A 138 3.00 0.89 18.75
CA ASP A 138 1.84 0.14 19.25
C ASP A 138 0.58 1.00 19.36
N GLY A 139 0.74 2.27 19.70
CA GLY A 139 -0.35 3.24 19.78
C GLY A 139 -0.84 3.77 18.44
N LEU A 140 -0.15 3.45 17.34
CA LEU A 140 -0.46 3.99 16.02
C LEU A 140 -1.62 3.24 15.38
N THR A 141 -2.82 3.79 15.46
CA THR A 141 -4.05 3.21 14.89
C THR A 141 -4.48 3.85 13.57
N ARG A 142 -3.88 4.99 13.20
CA ARG A 142 -4.17 5.73 11.97
C ARG A 142 -2.94 6.52 11.52
N ILE A 143 -2.66 6.53 10.21
CA ILE A 143 -1.56 7.32 9.65
C ILE A 143 -2.12 8.61 9.03
N SER A 144 -2.99 8.46 8.05
CA SER A 144 -3.63 9.57 7.34
C SER A 144 -4.97 9.10 6.78
N PRO A 145 -5.89 10.01 6.40
CA PRO A 145 -7.09 9.63 5.68
C PRO A 145 -6.76 8.82 4.42
N HIS A 146 -7.65 7.92 4.06
CA HIS A 146 -7.59 7.12 2.82
C HIS A 146 -6.32 6.26 2.65
N ARG A 147 -5.69 5.83 3.78
CA ARG A 147 -4.53 4.91 3.77
C ARG A 147 -4.81 3.73 4.67
N MET A 148 -5.33 2.64 4.08
CA MET A 148 -5.70 1.40 4.76
C MET A 148 -6.58 1.65 5.99
N ALA A 149 -7.44 2.67 5.95
CA ALA A 149 -8.37 2.97 7.02
C ALA A 149 -9.54 1.97 7.01
N VAL A 150 -9.82 1.38 8.17
CA VAL A 150 -10.85 0.35 8.29
C VAL A 150 -12.05 0.91 9.05
N SER A 151 -13.24 0.66 8.52
CA SER A 151 -14.51 1.03 9.13
C SER A 151 -15.62 0.05 8.76
N THR A 152 -16.67 0.02 9.55
CA THR A 152 -17.92 -0.67 9.19
C THR A 152 -18.85 0.35 8.54
N VAL A 153 -19.42 -0.02 7.40
CA VAL A 153 -20.36 0.82 6.64
C VAL A 153 -21.74 0.19 6.68
N GLU A 154 -22.72 1.02 7.08
CA GLU A 154 -24.15 0.71 6.99
C GLU A 154 -24.77 1.60 5.92
N ARG A 155 -25.16 1.01 4.78
CA ARG A 155 -25.65 1.81 3.66
C ARG A 155 -26.78 1.12 2.90
N SER A 156 -27.89 1.82 2.76
CA SER A 156 -29.04 1.37 1.98
C SER A 156 -29.47 -0.07 2.30
N GLY A 157 -29.37 -0.49 3.58
CA GLY A 157 -29.70 -1.85 4.04
C GLY A 157 -28.65 -2.90 3.73
N ALA A 158 -27.44 -2.52 3.32
CA ALA A 158 -26.23 -3.36 3.30
C ALA A 158 -25.33 -3.02 4.48
N SER A 159 -24.59 -4.02 5.00
CA SER A 159 -23.51 -3.86 5.97
C SER A 159 -22.27 -4.52 5.43
N PHE A 160 -21.12 -3.82 5.48
CA PHE A 160 -19.84 -4.35 5.03
C PHE A 160 -18.65 -3.69 5.73
N THR A 161 -17.52 -4.39 5.76
CA THR A 161 -16.25 -3.80 6.20
C THR A 161 -15.61 -3.06 5.03
N LEU A 162 -15.26 -1.79 5.22
CA LEU A 162 -14.52 -0.97 4.26
C LEU A 162 -13.04 -0.95 4.65
N ILE A 163 -12.16 -1.22 3.68
CA ILE A 163 -10.73 -0.93 3.71
C ILE A 163 -10.50 0.22 2.73
N ASP A 164 -10.37 1.43 3.25
CA ASP A 164 -10.18 2.63 2.44
C ASP A 164 -8.68 2.90 2.23
N ASP A 165 -8.20 2.67 1.02
CA ASP A 165 -6.83 2.95 0.55
C ASP A 165 -6.86 3.79 -0.74
N SER A 166 -7.76 4.78 -0.77
CA SER A 166 -8.09 5.57 -1.96
C SER A 166 -7.33 6.89 -2.09
N PHE A 167 -6.25 7.09 -1.31
CA PHE A 167 -5.43 8.30 -1.39
C PHE A 167 -4.63 8.40 -2.70
N ASN A 168 -3.96 7.30 -3.07
CA ASN A 168 -3.15 7.20 -4.29
C ASN A 168 -2.98 5.74 -4.70
N ALA A 169 -2.60 5.53 -5.98
CA ALA A 169 -2.40 4.20 -6.53
C ALA A 169 -1.21 4.16 -7.49
N ASN A 170 -0.47 3.07 -7.41
CA ASN A 170 0.51 2.62 -8.39
C ASN A 170 0.53 1.08 -8.40
N PRO A 171 1.14 0.42 -9.39
CA PRO A 171 1.07 -1.04 -9.52
C PRO A 171 1.49 -1.82 -8.27
N ASP A 172 2.54 -1.38 -7.57
CA ASP A 172 3.03 -2.04 -6.35
C ASP A 172 2.02 -1.87 -5.19
N SER A 173 1.49 -0.66 -5.01
CA SER A 173 0.53 -0.38 -3.94
C SER A 173 -0.83 -1.02 -4.21
N MET A 174 -1.25 -1.17 -5.48
CA MET A 174 -2.46 -1.91 -5.85
C MET A 174 -2.34 -3.38 -5.45
N ARG A 175 -1.21 -4.02 -5.75
CA ARG A 175 -0.95 -5.41 -5.32
C ARG A 175 -0.94 -5.54 -3.81
N ALA A 176 -0.23 -4.65 -3.11
CA ALA A 176 -0.19 -4.67 -1.64
C ALA A 176 -1.59 -4.51 -1.01
N GLY A 177 -2.44 -3.63 -1.56
CA GLY A 177 -3.83 -3.49 -1.12
C GLY A 177 -4.67 -4.74 -1.35
N LEU A 178 -4.50 -5.40 -2.50
CA LEU A 178 -5.16 -6.67 -2.84
C LEU A 178 -4.70 -7.81 -1.92
N ASP A 179 -3.39 -7.88 -1.63
CA ASP A 179 -2.86 -8.86 -0.67
C ASP A 179 -3.44 -8.64 0.73
N GLY A 180 -3.57 -7.38 1.17
CA GLY A 180 -4.22 -7.03 2.44
C GLY A 180 -5.71 -7.42 2.46
N LEU A 181 -6.45 -7.20 1.36
CA LEU A 181 -7.83 -7.65 1.22
C LEU A 181 -7.94 -9.18 1.34
N MET A 182 -7.02 -9.92 0.73
CA MET A 182 -7.01 -11.39 0.80
C MET A 182 -6.63 -11.93 2.18
N ALA A 183 -5.73 -11.23 2.89
CA ALA A 183 -5.34 -11.57 4.25
C ALA A 183 -6.46 -11.31 5.28
N TRP A 184 -7.40 -10.40 4.98
CA TRP A 184 -8.50 -10.06 5.86
C TRP A 184 -9.42 -11.27 6.10
N GLY A 185 -9.61 -11.63 7.38
CA GLY A 185 -10.49 -12.73 7.76
C GLY A 185 -10.05 -14.12 7.28
N ALA A 186 -8.78 -14.28 6.83
CA ALA A 186 -8.27 -15.55 6.30
C ALA A 186 -8.28 -16.71 7.31
N GLY A 187 -8.38 -16.41 8.61
CA GLY A 187 -8.47 -17.41 9.70
C GLY A 187 -9.88 -17.62 10.25
N GLU A 188 -10.89 -16.98 9.69
CA GLU A 188 -12.27 -17.09 10.14
C GLU A 188 -12.92 -18.38 9.64
N GLN A 189 -13.91 -18.90 10.39
CA GLN A 189 -14.64 -20.11 9.98
C GLN A 189 -15.41 -19.93 8.66
N THR A 190 -15.85 -18.70 8.40
CA THR A 190 -16.51 -18.33 7.14
C THR A 190 -15.71 -17.18 6.52
N ALA A 191 -15.07 -17.46 5.39
CA ALA A 191 -14.34 -16.43 4.66
C ALA A 191 -15.29 -15.29 4.23
N PRO A 192 -14.88 -14.01 4.35
CA PRO A 192 -15.69 -12.91 3.88
C PRO A 192 -15.76 -12.89 2.35
N TYR A 193 -16.83 -12.31 1.79
CA TYR A 193 -16.92 -12.00 0.37
C TYR A 193 -16.06 -10.76 0.05
N ARG A 194 -15.04 -10.93 -0.78
CA ARG A 194 -14.00 -9.92 -1.02
C ARG A 194 -14.25 -9.14 -2.29
N VAL A 195 -14.49 -7.84 -2.15
CA VAL A 195 -14.76 -6.91 -3.26
C VAL A 195 -13.60 -5.95 -3.43
N ALA A 196 -12.97 -5.95 -4.60
CA ALA A 196 -11.93 -4.99 -4.97
C ALA A 196 -12.53 -3.90 -5.87
N VAL A 197 -12.66 -2.68 -5.34
CA VAL A 197 -13.08 -1.49 -6.08
C VAL A 197 -11.83 -0.72 -6.49
N LEU A 198 -11.52 -0.78 -7.79
CA LEU A 198 -10.24 -0.33 -8.33
C LEU A 198 -10.42 0.85 -9.28
N GLY A 199 -9.86 1.99 -8.92
CA GLY A 199 -9.79 3.20 -9.75
C GLY A 199 -8.46 3.31 -10.50
N ALA A 200 -8.29 4.40 -11.22
CA ALA A 200 -7.11 4.66 -12.04
C ALA A 200 -5.82 4.82 -11.20
N MET A 201 -4.72 4.42 -11.79
CA MET A 201 -3.34 4.77 -11.39
C MET A 201 -2.83 5.83 -12.36
N LEU A 202 -2.28 6.93 -11.85
CA LEU A 202 -1.78 8.03 -12.69
C LEU A 202 -0.26 8.03 -12.81
N GLU A 203 0.24 8.84 -13.76
CA GLU A 203 1.68 9.12 -13.97
C GLU A 203 2.52 7.87 -14.31
N LEU A 204 1.91 6.86 -14.93
CA LEU A 204 2.56 5.62 -15.31
C LEU A 204 3.26 5.66 -16.69
N GLY A 205 3.06 6.72 -17.48
CA GLY A 205 3.63 6.87 -18.81
C GLY A 205 2.90 6.03 -19.87
N ALA A 206 3.59 5.74 -20.96
CA ALA A 206 2.98 5.16 -22.17
C ALA A 206 2.39 3.73 -22.00
N ASN A 207 2.74 3.03 -20.93
CA ASN A 207 2.30 1.65 -20.68
C ASN A 207 1.17 1.55 -19.66
N ASP A 208 0.48 2.64 -19.37
CA ASP A 208 -0.53 2.72 -18.32
C ASP A 208 -1.67 1.69 -18.48
N LEU A 209 -2.20 1.52 -19.69
CA LEU A 209 -3.24 0.52 -20.01
C LEU A 209 -2.77 -0.92 -19.69
N GLU A 210 -1.52 -1.27 -20.02
CA GLU A 210 -1.00 -2.61 -19.74
C GLU A 210 -0.77 -2.81 -18.24
N LEU A 211 -0.32 -1.78 -17.52
CA LEU A 211 -0.17 -1.82 -16.06
C LEU A 211 -1.53 -1.98 -15.36
N HIS A 212 -2.58 -1.29 -15.85
CA HIS A 212 -3.94 -1.47 -15.33
C HIS A 212 -4.47 -2.87 -15.62
N ARG A 213 -4.23 -3.39 -16.83
CA ARG A 213 -4.59 -4.77 -17.19
C ARG A 213 -3.91 -5.78 -16.27
N GLY A 214 -2.61 -5.58 -16.00
CA GLY A 214 -1.85 -6.42 -15.06
C GLY A 214 -2.39 -6.40 -13.63
N VAL A 215 -2.91 -5.27 -13.15
CA VAL A 215 -3.59 -5.19 -11.85
C VAL A 215 -4.90 -5.98 -11.84
N GLY A 216 -5.72 -5.88 -12.90
CA GLY A 216 -6.93 -6.67 -13.03
C GLY A 216 -6.66 -8.18 -13.06
N GLU A 217 -5.65 -8.62 -13.81
CA GLU A 217 -5.19 -10.00 -13.80
C GLU A 217 -4.74 -10.46 -12.41
N TYR A 218 -4.00 -9.60 -11.69
CA TYR A 218 -3.53 -9.91 -10.34
C TYR A 218 -4.71 -10.07 -9.38
N ALA A 219 -5.69 -9.16 -9.40
CA ALA A 219 -6.89 -9.23 -8.57
C ALA A 219 -7.64 -10.57 -8.75
N ALA A 220 -7.85 -10.98 -10.00
CA ALA A 220 -8.51 -12.25 -10.27
C ALA A 220 -7.68 -13.46 -9.83
N ARG A 221 -6.34 -13.43 -10.02
CA ARG A 221 -5.44 -14.54 -9.62
C ARG A 221 -5.31 -14.70 -8.12
N CYS A 222 -5.33 -13.61 -7.35
CA CYS A 222 -5.27 -13.73 -5.89
C CYS A 222 -6.59 -14.20 -5.26
N GLY A 223 -7.68 -14.25 -6.04
CA GLY A 223 -8.92 -14.91 -5.65
C GLY A 223 -9.94 -13.97 -5.00
N VAL A 224 -9.98 -12.67 -5.37
CA VAL A 224 -11.10 -11.81 -4.98
C VAL A 224 -12.41 -12.33 -5.56
N ASP A 225 -13.53 -12.13 -4.87
CA ASP A 225 -14.85 -12.60 -5.30
C ASP A 225 -15.50 -11.64 -6.30
N ALA A 226 -15.15 -10.35 -6.23
CA ALA A 226 -15.63 -9.34 -7.17
C ALA A 226 -14.58 -8.27 -7.47
N VAL A 227 -14.54 -7.80 -8.72
CA VAL A 227 -13.78 -6.63 -9.18
C VAL A 227 -14.77 -5.60 -9.70
N VAL A 228 -14.74 -4.41 -9.12
CA VAL A 228 -15.47 -3.22 -9.61
C VAL A 228 -14.43 -2.23 -10.14
N ALA A 229 -14.27 -2.18 -11.45
CA ALA A 229 -13.35 -1.25 -12.11
C ALA A 229 -14.05 0.09 -12.35
N VAL A 230 -13.49 1.18 -11.80
CA VAL A 230 -14.15 2.50 -11.75
C VAL A 230 -13.46 3.47 -12.68
N GLY A 231 -14.16 3.89 -13.74
CA GLY A 231 -13.73 4.84 -14.74
C GLY A 231 -14.15 6.30 -14.45
N GLY A 232 -14.34 7.05 -15.50
CA GLY A 232 -14.74 8.46 -15.42
C GLY A 232 -15.65 8.85 -16.59
N THR A 233 -16.87 9.28 -16.30
CA THR A 233 -17.83 9.73 -17.33
C THR A 233 -17.35 10.98 -18.11
N ALA A 234 -16.57 11.83 -17.46
CA ALA A 234 -16.06 13.09 -18.04
C ALA A 234 -14.67 12.93 -18.68
N ASP A 235 -14.00 11.79 -18.49
CA ASP A 235 -12.64 11.54 -18.94
C ASP A 235 -12.55 10.16 -19.59
N ALA A 236 -12.54 10.13 -20.92
CA ALA A 236 -12.45 8.90 -21.71
C ALA A 236 -11.17 8.09 -21.44
N HIS A 237 -10.08 8.74 -21.00
CA HIS A 237 -8.85 8.05 -20.65
C HIS A 237 -9.00 7.29 -19.31
N LEU A 238 -9.57 7.92 -18.29
CA LEU A 238 -9.87 7.25 -17.03
C LEU A 238 -10.81 6.05 -17.23
N ASP A 239 -11.78 6.19 -18.13
CA ASP A 239 -12.69 5.10 -18.47
C ASP A 239 -11.97 3.94 -19.18
N ALA A 240 -11.05 4.24 -20.11
CA ALA A 240 -10.22 3.23 -20.77
C ALA A 240 -9.26 2.50 -19.80
N LEU A 241 -8.75 3.20 -18.77
CA LEU A 241 -7.91 2.60 -17.72
C LEU A 241 -8.73 1.59 -16.88
N ALA A 242 -9.97 1.95 -16.52
CA ALA A 242 -10.88 1.03 -15.81
C ALA A 242 -11.28 -0.17 -16.68
N GLU A 243 -11.55 0.07 -17.96
CA GLU A 243 -11.80 -1.02 -18.92
C GLU A 243 -10.63 -1.99 -18.98
N ALA A 244 -9.38 -1.47 -18.98
CA ALA A 244 -8.18 -2.29 -18.97
C ALA A 244 -8.09 -3.18 -17.72
N VAL A 245 -8.45 -2.67 -16.52
CA VAL A 245 -8.57 -3.49 -15.29
C VAL A 245 -9.58 -4.61 -15.49
N ALA A 246 -10.79 -4.29 -15.98
CA ALA A 246 -11.84 -5.27 -16.21
C ALA A 246 -11.43 -6.34 -17.24
N GLN A 247 -10.75 -5.93 -18.32
CA GLN A 247 -10.21 -6.85 -19.32
C GLN A 247 -9.14 -7.78 -18.75
N GLY A 248 -8.24 -7.26 -17.89
CA GLY A 248 -7.23 -8.06 -17.19
C GLY A 248 -7.86 -9.13 -16.31
N ALA A 249 -8.84 -8.74 -15.50
CA ALA A 249 -9.57 -9.68 -14.65
C ALA A 249 -10.28 -10.78 -15.47
N LYS A 250 -10.92 -10.41 -16.59
CA LYS A 250 -11.56 -11.39 -17.53
C LYS A 250 -10.55 -12.35 -18.17
N ARG A 251 -9.36 -11.87 -18.54
CA ARG A 251 -8.32 -12.73 -19.12
C ARG A 251 -7.85 -13.81 -18.14
N ALA A 252 -7.71 -13.46 -16.86
CA ALA A 252 -7.31 -14.42 -15.84
C ALA A 252 -8.36 -15.54 -15.62
N GLN A 253 -9.64 -15.28 -15.91
CA GLN A 253 -10.71 -16.29 -15.81
C GLN A 253 -10.61 -17.40 -16.85
N THR A 254 -9.90 -17.18 -17.97
CA THR A 254 -9.73 -18.22 -19.01
C THR A 254 -8.65 -19.24 -18.67
N GLY A 255 -7.95 -19.10 -17.54
CA GLY A 255 -6.96 -20.02 -17.03
C GLY A 255 -7.56 -21.11 -16.11
N THR A 256 -6.67 -21.95 -15.56
CA THR A 256 -7.02 -23.05 -14.62
C THR A 256 -7.32 -22.57 -13.18
N THR A 257 -7.59 -21.29 -12.98
CA THR A 257 -7.83 -20.69 -11.66
C THR A 257 -9.23 -21.06 -11.17
N PRO A 258 -9.41 -21.55 -9.92
CA PRO A 258 -10.72 -21.99 -9.44
C PRO A 258 -11.72 -20.86 -9.16
N ALA A 259 -11.27 -19.62 -9.05
CA ALA A 259 -12.13 -18.48 -8.73
C ALA A 259 -12.38 -17.64 -9.99
N HIS A 260 -13.66 -17.44 -10.31
CA HIS A 260 -14.10 -16.52 -11.34
C HIS A 260 -14.79 -15.34 -10.66
N PRO A 261 -14.07 -14.23 -10.38
CA PRO A 261 -14.69 -13.06 -9.77
C PRO A 261 -15.82 -12.52 -10.66
N SER A 262 -16.86 -11.96 -10.04
CA SER A 262 -17.76 -11.09 -10.78
C SER A 262 -17.01 -9.82 -11.19
N ILE A 263 -17.28 -9.31 -12.40
CA ILE A 263 -16.53 -8.16 -12.93
C ILE A 263 -17.53 -7.11 -13.40
N ASP A 264 -17.56 -5.99 -12.69
CA ASP A 264 -18.30 -4.80 -13.06
C ASP A 264 -17.32 -3.73 -13.56
N TRP A 265 -17.57 -3.17 -14.72
CA TRP A 265 -16.92 -1.97 -15.21
C TRP A 265 -17.95 -0.85 -15.15
N VAL A 266 -17.67 0.14 -14.33
CA VAL A 266 -18.55 1.27 -14.03
C VAL A 266 -17.86 2.59 -14.34
N HIS A 267 -18.64 3.63 -14.63
CA HIS A 267 -18.11 4.86 -15.19
C HIS A 267 -18.01 6.01 -14.18
N ASP A 268 -18.48 5.80 -12.94
CA ASP A 268 -18.40 6.80 -11.87
C ASP A 268 -18.54 6.17 -10.48
N ALA A 269 -18.31 6.99 -9.44
CA ALA A 269 -18.40 6.57 -8.06
C ALA A 269 -19.83 6.23 -7.60
N ASP A 270 -20.87 6.74 -8.25
CA ASP A 270 -22.26 6.43 -7.90
C ASP A 270 -22.67 5.05 -8.40
N GLN A 271 -22.20 4.69 -9.59
CA GLN A 271 -22.37 3.32 -10.11
C GLN A 271 -21.55 2.31 -9.29
N ALA A 272 -20.35 2.72 -8.82
CA ALA A 272 -19.54 1.90 -7.90
C ALA A 272 -20.27 1.68 -6.56
N ASP A 273 -20.87 2.73 -5.98
CA ASP A 273 -21.72 2.63 -4.79
C ASP A 273 -22.84 1.61 -4.98
N ALA A 274 -23.59 1.74 -6.07
CA ALA A 274 -24.70 0.82 -6.38
C ALA A 274 -24.22 -0.64 -6.53
N ALA A 275 -23.09 -0.88 -7.20
CA ALA A 275 -22.52 -2.20 -7.39
C ALA A 275 -22.10 -2.82 -6.05
N VAL A 276 -21.37 -2.07 -5.20
CA VAL A 276 -20.92 -2.54 -3.88
C VAL A 276 -22.13 -2.85 -2.97
N VAL A 277 -23.10 -1.94 -2.89
CA VAL A 277 -24.32 -2.16 -2.08
C VAL A 277 -25.07 -3.41 -2.53
N ARG A 278 -25.20 -3.64 -3.84
CA ARG A 278 -25.80 -4.86 -4.39
C ARG A 278 -25.03 -6.11 -3.93
N LEU A 279 -23.71 -6.15 -4.14
CA LEU A 279 -22.87 -7.28 -3.78
C LEU A 279 -22.90 -7.56 -2.27
N ALA A 280 -22.80 -6.51 -1.43
CA ALA A 280 -22.85 -6.66 0.02
C ALA A 280 -24.20 -7.20 0.53
N ARG A 281 -25.32 -6.85 -0.13
CA ARG A 281 -26.64 -7.41 0.19
C ARG A 281 -26.77 -8.86 -0.21
N GLU A 282 -26.25 -9.22 -1.38
CA GLU A 282 -26.35 -10.57 -1.94
C GLU A 282 -25.54 -11.58 -1.12
N HIS A 283 -24.37 -11.17 -0.61
CA HIS A 283 -23.42 -12.08 0.01
C HIS A 283 -23.28 -11.93 1.55
N GLY A 284 -23.81 -10.85 2.14
CA GLY A 284 -23.77 -10.62 3.58
C GLY A 284 -22.38 -10.20 4.05
N ASN A 285 -21.61 -11.08 4.67
CA ASN A 285 -20.28 -10.79 5.23
C ASN A 285 -19.28 -10.32 4.14
N ALA A 286 -19.38 -9.06 3.70
CA ALA A 286 -18.54 -8.50 2.65
C ALA A 286 -17.40 -7.62 3.23
N VAL A 287 -16.22 -7.71 2.62
CA VAL A 287 -15.09 -6.82 2.83
C VAL A 287 -14.75 -6.13 1.52
N VAL A 288 -14.70 -4.81 1.53
CA VAL A 288 -14.56 -3.96 0.35
C VAL A 288 -13.27 -3.16 0.45
N LEU A 289 -12.36 -3.35 -0.50
CA LEU A 289 -11.20 -2.48 -0.69
C LEU A 289 -11.56 -1.37 -1.68
N LEU A 290 -11.42 -0.10 -1.27
CA LEU A 290 -11.39 1.03 -2.20
C LEU A 290 -9.95 1.42 -2.48
N LYS A 291 -9.50 1.36 -3.74
CA LYS A 291 -8.15 1.75 -4.11
C LYS A 291 -8.07 2.39 -5.49
N GLY A 292 -7.49 3.58 -5.54
CA GLY A 292 -7.28 4.36 -6.76
C GLY A 292 -6.52 5.65 -6.46
N SER A 293 -6.14 6.39 -7.49
CA SER A 293 -5.66 7.76 -7.32
C SER A 293 -6.83 8.68 -6.96
N HIS A 294 -6.54 9.80 -6.34
CA HIS A 294 -7.56 10.74 -5.82
C HIS A 294 -8.59 11.16 -6.91
N ILE A 295 -8.15 11.32 -8.16
CA ILE A 295 -9.03 11.70 -9.28
C ILE A 295 -10.10 10.65 -9.61
N SER A 296 -9.93 9.38 -9.18
CA SER A 296 -10.93 8.33 -9.38
C SER A 296 -12.23 8.54 -8.61
N GLY A 297 -12.30 9.55 -7.71
CA GLY A 297 -13.47 9.84 -6.89
C GLY A 297 -13.71 8.86 -5.73
N LEU A 298 -12.86 7.85 -5.57
CA LEU A 298 -13.04 6.83 -4.52
C LEU A 298 -12.85 7.37 -3.11
N SER A 299 -12.00 8.39 -2.91
CA SER A 299 -11.85 9.05 -1.61
C SER A 299 -13.16 9.74 -1.19
N ALA A 300 -13.82 10.46 -2.12
CA ALA A 300 -15.12 11.08 -1.86
C ALA A 300 -16.21 10.03 -1.62
N LEU A 301 -16.12 8.87 -2.27
CA LEU A 301 -17.02 7.74 -2.01
C LEU A 301 -16.81 7.18 -0.59
N ALA A 302 -15.57 6.99 -0.15
CA ALA A 302 -15.25 6.56 1.20
C ALA A 302 -15.77 7.54 2.27
N GLU A 303 -15.59 8.84 2.05
CA GLU A 303 -16.15 9.89 2.93
C GLU A 303 -17.66 9.79 3.04
N ARG A 304 -18.38 9.62 1.93
CA ARG A 304 -19.85 9.44 1.92
C ARG A 304 -20.30 8.18 2.65
N TRP A 305 -19.49 7.13 2.66
CA TRP A 305 -19.82 5.87 3.34
C TRP A 305 -19.55 5.92 4.85
N THR A 306 -18.67 6.80 5.29
CA THR A 306 -18.24 6.90 6.70
C THR A 306 -18.79 8.15 7.42
N ALA A 307 -19.53 9.00 6.71
CA ALA A 307 -20.25 10.14 7.29
C ALA A 307 -21.55 9.67 7.94
#